data_f86d0d9a17c925a3335f2c470433ef86
#
_entry.id   f86d0d9a17c925a3335f2c470433ef86
#
_cell.length_a   1.000
_cell.length_b   1.000
_cell.length_c   1.000
_cell.angle_alpha   90.00
_cell.angle_beta   90.00
_cell.angle_gamma   90.00
#
_symmetry.space_group_name_H-M   'P 1'
#
loop_
_entity.id
_entity.type
_entity.pdbx_description
1 polymer ?
#
loop_
_entity_poly.entity_id
_entity_poly.type
_entity_poly.pdbx_seq_one_letter_code
_entity_poly.pdbx_strand_id
1 'polypeptide(L)'
;MTPLTRFLPAGSVGDSELTYVVIGARYRGDWIFVRHRDRQSWEIPAGHIEAGEEPDRAAVRELYEEAGVVESSMTIVSDYQVTDGDSRGFGRLYFAEVLKIEALGDYEIGEIRFGRELPSPLTYPEVQTRLFSLLSLH
;
A
#
# COMPACT_ATOMS: atom_id res chain seq x y z
N MET A 1 -16.68 0.52 15.87
CA MET A 1 -15.44 -0.03 16.47
C MET A 1 -14.26 0.32 15.58
N THR A 2 -13.19 0.82 16.20
CA THR A 2 -11.99 1.22 15.48
C THR A 2 -11.18 -0.02 15.06
N PRO A 3 -10.73 -0.12 13.80
CA PRO A 3 -9.86 -1.22 13.39
C PRO A 3 -8.55 -1.22 14.17
N LEU A 4 -8.07 -2.41 14.53
CA LEU A 4 -6.80 -2.60 15.21
C LEU A 4 -5.80 -3.23 14.24
N THR A 5 -4.62 -2.63 14.15
CA THR A 5 -3.53 -3.12 13.34
C THR A 5 -2.44 -3.73 14.23
N ARG A 6 -2.11 -4.98 13.94
CA ARG A 6 -1.05 -5.69 14.64
C ARG A 6 0.05 -6.04 13.65
N PHE A 7 1.25 -5.58 13.92
CA PHE A 7 2.40 -5.91 13.08
C PHE A 7 2.95 -7.30 13.41
N LEU A 8 3.37 -7.99 12.35
CA LEU A 8 3.92 -9.34 12.41
C LEU A 8 5.27 -9.33 11.69
N PRO A 9 6.16 -10.29 11.99
CA PRO A 9 7.45 -10.33 11.29
C PRO A 9 7.29 -10.38 9.77
N ALA A 10 8.18 -9.69 9.07
CA ALA A 10 8.16 -9.63 7.61
C ALA A 10 8.21 -11.04 7.01
N GLY A 11 7.28 -11.33 6.12
CA GLY A 11 7.20 -12.62 5.44
C GLY A 11 6.67 -13.77 6.28
N SER A 12 6.18 -13.52 7.51
CA SER A 12 5.73 -14.56 8.42
C SER A 12 4.36 -15.14 8.11
N VAL A 13 3.51 -14.37 7.42
CA VAL A 13 2.16 -14.84 7.05
C VAL A 13 2.26 -15.61 5.74
N GLY A 14 1.65 -16.80 5.69
CA GLY A 14 1.66 -17.61 4.48
C GLY A 14 0.93 -16.93 3.33
N ASP A 15 1.41 -17.13 2.11
CA ASP A 15 0.86 -16.48 0.92
C ASP A 15 -0.64 -16.71 0.77
N SER A 16 -1.12 -17.91 1.12
CA SER A 16 -2.54 -18.25 1.01
C SER A 16 -3.43 -17.51 2.02
N GLU A 17 -2.84 -16.94 3.06
CA GLU A 17 -3.58 -16.19 4.08
C GLU A 17 -3.57 -14.68 3.83
N LEU A 18 -2.64 -14.20 3.01
CA LEU A 18 -2.55 -12.79 2.67
C LEU A 18 -3.71 -12.39 1.75
N THR A 19 -4.37 -11.29 2.08
CA THR A 19 -5.51 -10.77 1.32
C THR A 19 -5.12 -9.54 0.51
N TYR A 20 -4.24 -8.69 1.06
CA TYR A 20 -3.89 -7.44 0.39
C TYR A 20 -2.43 -7.07 0.59
N VAL A 21 -1.97 -6.19 -0.29
CA VAL A 21 -0.64 -5.60 -0.25
C VAL A 21 -0.75 -4.09 -0.14
N VAL A 22 0.18 -3.48 0.59
CA VAL A 22 0.30 -2.03 0.70
C VAL A 22 1.75 -1.69 0.37
N ILE A 23 1.96 -0.70 -0.48
CA ILE A 23 3.29 -0.36 -0.96
C ILE A 23 3.61 1.10 -0.66
N GLY A 24 4.49 1.33 0.32
CA GLY A 24 5.07 2.64 0.52
C GLY A 24 6.08 2.88 -0.57
N ALA A 25 5.73 3.70 -1.55
CA ALA A 25 6.57 3.99 -2.70
C ALA A 25 7.18 5.38 -2.57
N ARG A 26 8.48 5.47 -2.74
CA ARG A 26 9.21 6.74 -2.66
C ARG A 26 9.89 7.02 -3.98
N TYR A 27 9.64 8.20 -4.52
CA TYR A 27 10.22 8.66 -5.77
C TYR A 27 10.93 9.98 -5.54
N ARG A 28 12.24 10.01 -5.78
CA ARG A 28 13.07 11.21 -5.60
C ARG A 28 12.90 11.87 -4.22
N GLY A 29 12.79 11.02 -3.20
CA GLY A 29 12.68 11.47 -1.81
C GLY A 29 11.27 11.73 -1.31
N ASP A 30 10.26 11.71 -2.16
CA ASP A 30 8.87 11.94 -1.78
C ASP A 30 8.05 10.64 -1.85
N TRP A 31 7.16 10.47 -0.89
CA TRP A 31 6.21 9.36 -0.89
C TRP A 31 5.11 9.62 -1.91
N ILE A 32 4.61 8.52 -2.52
CA ILE A 32 3.51 8.57 -3.46
C ILE A 32 2.21 8.23 -2.71
N PHE A 33 1.22 9.11 -2.85
CA PHE A 33 -0.13 8.87 -2.32
C PHE A 33 -1.11 8.93 -3.47
N VAL A 34 -2.20 8.17 -3.35
CA VAL A 34 -3.20 8.05 -4.39
C VAL A 34 -4.59 8.33 -3.85
N ARG A 35 -5.46 8.83 -4.72
CA ARG A 35 -6.87 9.06 -4.42
C ARG A 35 -7.69 8.37 -5.52
N HIS A 36 -8.54 7.44 -5.13
CA HIS A 36 -9.44 6.78 -6.07
C HIS A 36 -10.48 7.78 -6.60
N ARG A 37 -10.94 7.58 -7.85
CA ARG A 37 -11.86 8.51 -8.51
C ARG A 37 -13.10 8.84 -7.70
N ASP A 38 -13.64 7.84 -7.02
CA ASP A 38 -14.91 7.96 -6.31
C ASP A 38 -14.76 8.39 -4.87
N ARG A 39 -13.52 8.74 -4.44
CA ARG A 39 -13.24 9.12 -3.06
C ARG A 39 -12.61 10.51 -3.00
N GLN A 40 -12.79 11.16 -1.86
CA GLN A 40 -12.12 12.43 -1.54
C GLN A 40 -10.90 12.21 -0.64
N SER A 41 -10.68 10.98 -0.19
CA SER A 41 -9.60 10.65 0.73
C SER A 41 -8.40 10.04 0.01
N TRP A 42 -7.24 10.21 0.64
CA TRP A 42 -5.95 9.74 0.14
C TRP A 42 -5.53 8.45 0.83
N GLU A 43 -4.67 7.69 0.18
CA GLU A 43 -4.13 6.47 0.76
C GLU A 43 -2.76 6.13 0.18
N ILE A 44 -2.03 5.29 0.91
CA ILE A 44 -0.81 4.66 0.43
C ILE A 44 -1.24 3.65 -0.66
N PRO A 45 -0.52 3.53 -1.77
CA PRO A 45 -0.87 2.56 -2.81
C PRO A 45 -1.09 1.16 -2.24
N ALA A 46 -2.19 0.52 -2.63
CA ALA A 46 -2.59 -0.76 -2.06
C ALA A 46 -3.61 -1.46 -2.96
N GLY A 47 -3.80 -2.75 -2.73
CA GLY A 47 -4.85 -3.50 -3.42
C GLY A 47 -4.96 -4.92 -2.95
N HIS A 48 -5.97 -5.61 -3.45
CA HIS A 48 -6.21 -7.01 -3.14
C HIS A 48 -5.34 -7.92 -4.00
N ILE A 49 -4.89 -9.01 -3.40
CA ILE A 49 -4.19 -10.06 -4.12
C ILE A 49 -5.25 -10.88 -4.87
N GLU A 50 -5.03 -11.09 -6.16
CA GLU A 50 -5.95 -11.87 -6.99
C GLU A 50 -5.74 -13.37 -6.78
N ALA A 51 -6.75 -14.16 -7.12
CA ALA A 51 -6.67 -15.62 -7.00
C ALA A 51 -5.50 -16.16 -7.82
N GLY A 52 -4.62 -16.94 -7.17
CA GLY A 52 -3.45 -17.52 -7.81
C GLY A 52 -2.28 -16.56 -8.03
N GLU A 53 -2.41 -15.32 -7.59
CA GLU A 53 -1.37 -14.31 -7.72
C GLU A 53 -0.44 -14.35 -6.51
N GLU A 54 0.88 -14.28 -6.74
CA GLU A 54 1.83 -14.15 -5.66
C GLU A 54 1.81 -12.74 -5.09
N PRO A 55 2.02 -12.56 -3.75
CA PRO A 55 1.97 -11.23 -3.13
C PRO A 55 2.91 -10.21 -3.77
N ASP A 56 4.14 -10.60 -4.09
CA ASP A 56 5.10 -9.69 -4.71
C ASP A 56 4.63 -9.21 -6.09
N ARG A 57 3.98 -10.08 -6.85
CA ARG A 57 3.41 -9.71 -8.15
C ARG A 57 2.20 -8.78 -7.99
N ALA A 58 1.38 -9.03 -6.98
CA ALA A 58 0.25 -8.15 -6.66
C ALA A 58 0.76 -6.75 -6.33
N ALA A 59 1.84 -6.65 -5.54
CA ALA A 59 2.44 -5.36 -5.19
C ALA A 59 2.92 -4.60 -6.43
N VAL A 60 3.63 -5.28 -7.33
CA VAL A 60 4.10 -4.67 -8.58
C VAL A 60 2.92 -4.22 -9.45
N ARG A 61 1.92 -5.07 -9.59
CA ARG A 61 0.73 -4.77 -10.40
C ARG A 61 -0.04 -3.57 -9.86
N GLU A 62 -0.32 -3.56 -8.55
CA GLU A 62 -1.06 -2.45 -7.92
C GLU A 62 -0.30 -1.14 -8.03
N LEU A 63 1.00 -1.18 -7.83
CA LEU A 63 1.83 0.03 -7.94
C LEU A 63 1.83 0.58 -9.37
N TYR A 64 1.81 -0.30 -10.37
CA TYR A 64 1.68 0.11 -11.76
C TYR A 64 0.28 0.70 -12.04
N GLU A 65 -0.77 -0.01 -11.62
CA GLU A 65 -2.15 0.43 -11.89
C GLU A 65 -2.49 1.74 -11.19
N GLU A 66 -1.99 1.94 -9.97
CA GLU A 66 -2.35 3.10 -9.17
C GLU A 66 -1.42 4.29 -9.36
N ALA A 67 -0.15 4.06 -9.68
CA ALA A 67 0.84 5.14 -9.74
C ALA A 67 1.68 5.18 -11.01
N GLY A 68 1.46 4.24 -11.93
CA GLY A 68 2.23 4.20 -13.19
C GLY A 68 3.69 3.81 -13.01
N VAL A 69 4.04 3.19 -11.89
CA VAL A 69 5.42 2.78 -11.63
C VAL A 69 5.77 1.56 -12.48
N VAL A 70 6.80 1.69 -13.31
CA VAL A 70 7.25 0.63 -14.21
C VAL A 70 8.57 0.02 -13.80
N GLU A 71 9.32 0.68 -12.93
CA GLU A 71 10.59 0.18 -12.44
C GLU A 71 10.79 0.61 -10.99
N SER A 72 11.05 -0.35 -10.11
CA SER A 72 11.27 -0.08 -8.69
C SER A 72 12.09 -1.20 -8.04
N SER A 73 12.70 -0.88 -6.91
CA SER A 73 13.34 -1.85 -6.03
C SER A 73 12.45 -2.01 -4.80
N MET A 74 11.98 -3.23 -4.54
CA MET A 74 10.94 -3.48 -3.54
C MET A 74 11.40 -4.45 -2.47
N THR A 75 11.12 -4.15 -1.20
CA THR A 75 11.43 -5.01 -0.06
C THR A 75 10.21 -5.14 0.85
N ILE A 76 10.13 -6.26 1.56
CA ILE A 76 9.06 -6.48 2.54
C ILE A 76 9.45 -5.78 3.84
N VAL A 77 8.57 -4.93 4.35
CA VAL A 77 8.79 -4.21 5.61
C VAL A 77 8.20 -4.97 6.78
N SER A 78 6.94 -5.42 6.65
CA SER A 78 6.23 -6.10 7.73
C SER A 78 5.01 -6.80 7.15
N ASP A 79 4.64 -7.91 7.76
CA ASP A 79 3.29 -8.44 7.59
C ASP A 79 2.44 -7.81 8.68
N TYR A 80 1.12 -7.83 8.53
CA TYR A 80 0.25 -7.25 9.54
C TYR A 80 -1.14 -7.88 9.48
N GLN A 81 -1.85 -7.74 10.59
CA GLN A 81 -3.23 -8.16 10.72
C GLN A 81 -4.08 -6.95 11.06
N VAL A 82 -5.21 -6.81 10.38
CA VAL A 82 -6.22 -5.83 10.73
C VAL A 82 -7.41 -6.58 11.28
N THR A 83 -7.85 -6.18 12.47
CA THR A 83 -9.05 -6.71 13.11
C THR A 83 -10.07 -5.60 13.23
N ASP A 84 -11.28 -5.82 12.73
CA ASP A 84 -12.38 -4.85 12.79
C ASP A 84 -13.63 -5.61 13.21
N GLY A 85 -13.94 -5.55 14.51
CA GLY A 85 -14.99 -6.39 15.06
C GLY A 85 -14.62 -7.86 14.97
N ASP A 86 -15.46 -8.64 14.30
CA ASP A 86 -15.21 -10.07 14.06
C ASP A 86 -14.43 -10.33 12.77
N SER A 87 -14.20 -9.29 11.99
CA SER A 87 -13.48 -9.39 10.74
C SER A 87 -11.99 -9.36 10.96
N ARG A 88 -11.26 -10.25 10.27
CA ARG A 88 -9.80 -10.28 10.30
C ARG A 88 -9.26 -10.38 8.88
N GLY A 89 -8.17 -9.67 8.63
CA GLY A 89 -7.48 -9.75 7.36
C GLY A 89 -5.99 -9.61 7.56
N PHE A 90 -5.22 -10.24 6.67
CA PHE A 90 -3.76 -10.14 6.68
C PHE A 90 -3.29 -9.39 5.45
N GLY A 91 -2.30 -8.54 5.66
CA GLY A 91 -1.68 -7.80 4.58
C GLY A 91 -0.16 -7.83 4.69
N ARG A 92 0.49 -7.43 3.61
CA ARG A 92 1.95 -7.29 3.58
C ARG A 92 2.29 -5.88 3.17
N LEU A 93 3.14 -5.25 3.97
CA LEU A 93 3.62 -3.90 3.72
C LEU A 93 4.98 -3.97 3.03
N TYR A 94 5.08 -3.31 1.88
CA TYR A 94 6.30 -3.20 1.11
C TYR A 94 6.83 -1.78 1.15
N PHE A 95 8.15 -1.65 1.01
CA PHE A 95 8.80 -0.40 0.65
C PHE A 95 9.33 -0.52 -0.77
N ALA A 96 9.03 0.45 -1.62
CA ALA A 96 9.52 0.50 -2.98
C ALA A 96 10.29 1.80 -3.23
N GLU A 97 11.55 1.67 -3.64
CA GLU A 97 12.28 2.81 -4.18
C GLU A 97 11.97 2.87 -5.67
N VAL A 98 11.26 3.90 -6.10
CA VAL A 98 10.78 4.02 -7.47
C VAL A 98 11.84 4.63 -8.36
N LEU A 99 12.10 3.98 -9.49
CA LEU A 99 13.11 4.41 -10.45
C LEU A 99 12.48 5.06 -11.69
N LYS A 100 11.31 4.60 -12.11
CA LYS A 100 10.67 5.12 -13.31
C LYS A 100 9.16 5.07 -13.20
N ILE A 101 8.53 6.18 -13.58
CA ILE A 101 7.06 6.32 -13.62
C ILE A 101 6.66 6.68 -15.06
N GLU A 102 5.56 6.07 -15.54
CA GLU A 102 4.93 6.40 -16.79
C GLU A 102 3.56 7.01 -16.53
N ALA A 103 2.97 7.62 -17.55
CA ALA A 103 1.63 8.18 -17.44
C ALA A 103 0.63 7.08 -17.09
N LEU A 104 -0.30 7.39 -16.18
CA LEU A 104 -1.36 6.45 -15.79
C LEU A 104 -2.25 6.13 -16.98
N GLY A 105 -2.66 4.86 -17.06
CA GLY A 105 -3.67 4.41 -17.98
C GLY A 105 -5.07 4.77 -17.47
N ASP A 106 -6.08 4.10 -18.05
CA ASP A 106 -7.47 4.30 -17.67
C ASP A 106 -7.86 3.36 -16.52
N TYR A 107 -7.36 3.69 -15.33
CA TYR A 107 -7.62 2.92 -14.11
C TYR A 107 -8.49 3.71 -13.13
N GLU A 108 -8.70 3.14 -11.95
CA GLU A 108 -9.61 3.70 -10.93
C GLU A 108 -9.05 4.90 -10.18
N ILE A 109 -7.79 5.25 -10.40
CA ILE A 109 -7.16 6.36 -9.69
C ILE A 109 -7.54 7.69 -10.32
N GLY A 110 -7.99 8.61 -9.47
CA GLY A 110 -8.33 9.97 -9.89
C GLY A 110 -7.14 10.91 -9.85
N GLU A 111 -6.24 10.72 -8.90
CA GLU A 111 -5.14 11.65 -8.67
C GLU A 111 -3.98 11.00 -7.94
N ILE A 112 -2.76 11.45 -8.24
CA ILE A 112 -1.53 11.08 -7.54
C ILE A 112 -0.97 12.33 -6.88
N ARG A 113 -0.41 12.16 -5.68
CA ARG A 113 0.21 13.24 -4.92
C ARG A 113 1.56 12.79 -4.38
N PHE A 114 2.56 13.66 -4.44
CA PHE A 114 3.89 13.41 -3.88
C PHE A 114 4.07 14.27 -2.64
N GLY A 115 4.64 13.71 -1.58
CA GLY A 115 4.90 14.46 -0.38
C GLY A 115 5.67 13.68 0.65
N ARG A 116 6.07 14.36 1.72
CA ARG A 116 6.85 13.75 2.80
C ARG A 116 6.00 13.29 3.97
N GLU A 117 4.76 13.76 4.03
CA GLU A 117 3.84 13.47 5.11
C GLU A 117 2.53 12.95 4.56
N LEU A 118 1.81 12.18 5.38
CA LEU A 118 0.49 11.69 5.01
C LEU A 118 -0.43 12.87 4.71
N PRO A 119 -1.13 12.83 3.57
CA PRO A 119 -2.12 13.86 3.25
C PRO A 119 -3.39 13.67 4.09
N SER A 120 -4.30 14.63 4.00
CA SER A 120 -5.57 14.61 4.70
C SER A 120 -6.68 14.99 3.72
N PRO A 121 -7.86 14.36 3.77
CA PRO A 121 -8.22 13.24 4.65
C PRO A 121 -7.66 11.90 4.18
N LEU A 122 -7.56 10.95 5.10
CA LEU A 122 -7.07 9.60 4.81
C LEU A 122 -8.21 8.59 4.75
N THR A 123 -8.11 7.65 3.80
CA THR A 123 -8.90 6.43 3.80
C THR A 123 -8.35 5.53 4.90
N TYR A 124 -9.20 4.97 5.77
CA TYR A 124 -8.79 4.12 6.89
C TYR A 124 -7.66 4.74 7.73
N PRO A 125 -7.88 5.91 8.34
CA PRO A 125 -6.79 6.66 8.98
C PRO A 125 -6.07 5.90 10.09
N GLU A 126 -6.75 5.06 10.86
CA GLU A 126 -6.13 4.27 11.94
C GLU A 126 -5.10 3.30 11.39
N VAL A 127 -5.40 2.64 10.27
CA VAL A 127 -4.50 1.67 9.64
C VAL A 127 -3.39 2.40 8.89
N GLN A 128 -3.73 3.38 8.07
CA GLN A 128 -2.77 4.11 7.24
C GLN A 128 -1.69 4.80 8.06
N THR A 129 -2.09 5.44 9.16
CA THR A 129 -1.16 6.14 10.04
C THR A 129 -0.14 5.16 10.64
N ARG A 130 -0.59 3.99 11.07
CA ARG A 130 0.29 2.99 11.65
C ARG A 130 1.26 2.42 10.62
N LEU A 131 0.77 2.11 9.41
CA LEU A 131 1.63 1.60 8.34
C LEU A 131 2.68 2.64 7.95
N PHE A 132 2.28 3.89 7.83
CA PHE A 132 3.22 4.95 7.47
C PHE A 132 4.30 5.16 8.54
N SER A 133 3.98 4.94 9.80
CA SER A 133 4.98 5.07 10.87
C SER A 133 6.14 4.10 10.70
N LEU A 134 5.88 2.90 10.17
CA LEU A 134 6.95 1.94 9.84
C LEU A 134 7.71 2.37 8.58
N LEU A 135 6.99 2.83 7.56
CA LEU A 135 7.60 3.25 6.30
C LEU A 135 8.56 4.42 6.50
N SER A 136 8.22 5.35 7.36
CA SER A 136 9.04 6.54 7.60
C SER A 136 10.39 6.25 8.23
N LEU A 137 10.64 5.01 8.67
CA LEU A 137 11.93 4.57 9.16
C LEU A 137 12.90 4.18 8.04
N HIS A 138 12.43 4.18 6.80
CA HIS A 138 13.24 3.78 5.64
C HIS A 138 13.83 4.98 4.89
#